data_3550c9001e7db53daffd54c93bdb006b
#
_entry.id   3550c9001e7db53daffd54c93bdb006b
#
_cell.length_a   1.000
_cell.length_b   1.000
_cell.length_c   1.000
_cell.angle_alpha   90.00
_cell.angle_beta   90.00
_cell.angle_gamma   90.00
#
_symmetry.space_group_name_H-M   'P 1'
#
loop_
_entity.id
_entity.type
_entity.pdbx_description
1 polymer ?
#
loop_
_entity_poly.entity_id
_entity_poly.type
_entity_poly.pdbx_seq_one_letter_code
_entity_poly.pdbx_strand_id
1 'polypeptide(L)' 'MKELIEYIARSLVDDPSQVQVVQDRSVGAVHLELRVSKEDMGRVIGKNGKVANAMRALLRVAAAREGKQASLDVIEPR' A
#
# COMPACT_ATOMS: atom_id res chain seq x y z
N MET A 1 9.24 0.36 5.30
CA MET A 1 7.99 0.93 4.75
C MET A 1 7.12 -0.12 4.06
N LYS A 2 7.70 -0.99 3.28
CA LYS A 2 6.97 -2.08 2.61
C LYS A 2 6.20 -2.94 3.61
N GLU A 3 6.82 -3.30 4.72
CA GLU A 3 6.24 -4.17 5.74
C GLU A 3 5.01 -3.54 6.40
N LEU A 4 4.97 -2.22 6.54
CA LEU A 4 3.81 -1.50 7.06
C LEU A 4 2.59 -1.73 6.17
N ILE A 5 2.76 -1.56 4.87
CA ILE A 5 1.67 -1.75 3.89
C ILE A 5 1.27 -3.21 3.80
N GLU A 6 2.23 -4.13 3.82
CA GLU A 6 1.93 -5.57 3.86
C GLU A 6 1.08 -5.94 5.07
N TYR A 7 1.45 -5.44 6.24
CA TYR A 7 0.73 -5.73 7.47
C TYR A 7 -0.71 -5.22 7.40
N ILE A 8 -0.89 -3.97 6.99
CA ILE A 8 -2.22 -3.37 6.90
C ILE A 8 -3.08 -4.13 5.89
N ALA A 9 -2.55 -4.38 4.70
CA ALA A 9 -3.31 -5.05 3.65
C ALA A 9 -3.72 -6.47 4.06
N ARG A 10 -2.78 -7.23 4.63
CA ARG A 10 -3.09 -8.60 5.10
C ARG A 10 -4.13 -8.63 6.21
N SER A 11 -4.19 -7.58 7.01
CA SER A 11 -5.18 -7.46 8.08
C SER A 11 -6.59 -7.17 7.58
N LEU A 12 -6.71 -6.61 6.37
CA LEU A 12 -7.99 -6.16 5.81
C LEU A 12 -8.62 -7.16 4.84
N VAL A 13 -7.81 -7.99 4.17
CA VAL A 13 -8.29 -8.84 3.08
C VAL A 13 -8.73 -10.21 3.58
N ASP A 14 -9.57 -10.88 2.78
CA ASP A 14 -9.97 -12.27 3.04
C ASP A 14 -8.91 -13.26 2.62
N ASP A 15 -8.11 -12.93 1.61
CA ASP A 15 -7.06 -13.79 1.09
C ASP A 15 -5.66 -13.14 1.22
N PRO A 16 -5.05 -13.25 2.41
CA PRO A 16 -3.73 -12.65 2.63
C PRO A 16 -2.62 -13.23 1.75
N SER A 17 -2.81 -14.46 1.25
CA SER A 17 -1.80 -15.09 0.38
C SER A 17 -1.64 -14.38 -0.94
N GLN A 18 -2.64 -13.58 -1.36
CA GLN A 18 -2.60 -12.81 -2.60
C GLN A 18 -2.01 -11.42 -2.42
N VAL A 19 -1.69 -11.03 -1.20
CA VAL A 19 -1.11 -9.71 -0.95
C VAL A 19 0.34 -9.69 -1.39
N GLN A 20 0.66 -8.78 -2.31
CA GLN A 20 2.03 -8.51 -2.75
C GLN A 20 2.29 -7.02 -2.69
N VAL A 21 3.45 -6.64 -2.19
CA VAL A 21 3.89 -5.24 -2.23
C VAL A 21 5.23 -5.21 -2.95
N VAL A 22 5.26 -4.46 -4.04
CA VAL A 22 6.47 -4.25 -4.84
C VAL A 22 7.00 -2.87 -4.51
N GLN A 23 8.29 -2.79 -4.23
CA GLN A 23 8.93 -1.53 -3.84
C GLN A 23 9.99 -1.14 -4.88
N ASP A 24 9.82 0.05 -5.43
CA ASP A 24 10.82 0.70 -6.28
C ASP A 24 11.44 1.85 -5.51
N ARG A 25 12.77 1.95 -5.56
CA ARG A 25 13.51 3.01 -4.89
C ARG A 25 14.27 3.84 -5.91
N SER A 26 14.23 5.15 -5.69
CA SER A 26 15.11 6.09 -6.37
C SER A 26 15.70 7.02 -5.30
N VAL A 27 16.60 7.89 -5.71
CA VAL A 27 17.22 8.83 -4.75
C VAL A 27 16.14 9.70 -4.14
N GLY A 28 15.98 9.62 -2.82
CA GLY A 28 15.02 10.44 -2.08
C GLY A 28 13.56 10.04 -2.21
N ALA A 29 13.24 8.98 -2.95
CA ALA A 29 11.86 8.57 -3.17
C ALA A 29 11.67 7.06 -3.09
N VAL A 30 10.50 6.65 -2.60
CA VAL A 30 10.09 5.24 -2.54
C VAL A 30 8.70 5.14 -3.13
N HIS A 31 8.52 4.24 -4.09
CA HIS A 31 7.22 3.96 -4.67
C HIS A 31 6.81 2.52 -4.35
N LEU A 32 5.62 2.35 -3.81
CA LEU A 32 5.06 1.02 -3.50
C LEU A 32 3.86 0.72 -4.38
N GLU A 33 3.78 -0.51 -4.85
CA GLU A 33 2.61 -1.05 -5.52
C GLU A 33 2.02 -2.15 -4.67
N LEU A 34 0.74 -2.01 -4.34
CA LEU A 34 0.01 -3.02 -3.59
C LEU A 34 -0.87 -3.83 -4.54
N ARG A 35 -0.72 -5.15 -4.49
CA ARG A 35 -1.52 -6.08 -5.27
C ARG A 35 -2.26 -7.02 -4.32
N VAL A 36 -3.54 -7.20 -4.57
CA VAL A 36 -4.42 -8.11 -3.80
C VAL A 36 -5.29 -8.88 -4.79
N SER A 37 -6.07 -9.84 -4.30
CA SER A 37 -7.05 -10.51 -5.15
C SER A 37 -8.11 -9.50 -5.62
N LYS A 38 -8.73 -9.76 -6.78
CA LYS A 38 -9.77 -8.89 -7.34
C LYS A 38 -10.91 -8.68 -6.34
N GLU A 39 -11.29 -9.73 -5.64
CA GLU A 39 -12.38 -9.70 -4.65
C GLU A 39 -12.05 -8.82 -3.45
N ASP A 40 -10.77 -8.63 -3.16
CA ASP A 40 -10.33 -7.86 -2.01
C ASP A 40 -10.02 -6.39 -2.33
N MET A 41 -10.09 -6.00 -3.60
CA MET A 41 -9.78 -4.62 -4.01
C MET A 41 -10.58 -3.58 -3.23
N GLY A 42 -11.89 -3.81 -3.06
CA GLY A 42 -12.74 -2.88 -2.32
C GLY A 42 -12.33 -2.72 -0.86
N ARG A 43 -11.73 -3.74 -0.27
CA ARG A 43 -11.30 -3.71 1.14
C ARG A 43 -10.08 -2.84 1.35
N VAL A 44 -9.17 -2.81 0.38
CA VAL A 44 -7.94 -2.01 0.49
C VAL A 44 -8.12 -0.58 -0.06
N ILE A 45 -9.13 -0.36 -0.88
CA ILE A 45 -9.47 0.99 -1.36
C ILE A 45 -10.38 1.69 -0.36
N GLY A 46 -11.42 0.98 0.09
CA GLY A 46 -12.42 1.51 1.01
C GLY A 46 -13.39 2.46 0.32
N LYS A 47 -14.41 2.86 1.06
CA LYS A 47 -15.44 3.78 0.56
C LYS A 47 -14.79 5.13 0.22
N ASN A 48 -14.97 5.59 -1.01
CA ASN A 48 -14.42 6.85 -1.50
C ASN A 48 -12.88 6.91 -1.40
N GLY A 49 -12.22 5.76 -1.43
CA GLY A 49 -10.77 5.68 -1.35
C GLY A 49 -10.19 5.93 0.04
N LYS A 50 -11.02 5.93 1.09
CA LYS A 50 -10.57 6.30 2.44
C LYS A 50 -9.47 5.39 2.99
N VAL A 51 -9.57 4.09 2.75
CA VAL A 51 -8.56 3.13 3.26
C VAL A 51 -7.23 3.34 2.52
N ALA A 52 -7.28 3.43 1.20
CA ALA A 52 -6.06 3.68 0.41
C ALA A 52 -5.41 5.01 0.80
N ASN A 53 -6.22 6.05 1.01
CA ASN A 53 -5.70 7.36 1.41
C ASN A 53 -5.10 7.32 2.82
N ALA A 54 -5.69 6.56 3.73
CA ALA A 54 -5.12 6.37 5.07
C ALA A 54 -3.77 5.66 5.02
N MET A 55 -3.65 4.62 4.19
CA MET A 55 -2.37 3.95 3.98
C MET A 55 -1.31 4.91 3.42
N ARG A 56 -1.70 5.76 2.46
CA ARG A 56 -0.80 6.77 1.89
C ARG A 56 -0.34 7.76 2.95
N ALA A 57 -1.24 8.20 3.84
CA ALA A 57 -0.89 9.13 4.91
C ALA A 57 0.12 8.52 5.87
N LEU A 58 -0.09 7.27 6.30
CA LEU A 58 0.84 6.57 7.17
C LEU A 58 2.19 6.36 6.49
N LEU A 59 2.19 6.02 5.21
CA LEU A 59 3.40 5.81 4.45
C LEU A 59 4.22 7.10 4.34
N ARG A 60 3.56 8.23 4.12
CA ARG A 60 4.22 9.53 4.06
C ARG A 60 4.90 9.90 5.37
N VAL A 61 4.24 9.62 6.50
CA VAL A 61 4.82 9.86 7.82
C VAL A 61 6.08 9.01 8.01
N ALA A 62 6.00 7.73 7.68
CA ALA A 62 7.14 6.81 7.80
C ALA A 62 8.31 7.26 6.90
N ALA A 63 8.01 7.67 5.67
CA ALA A 63 9.03 8.13 4.73
C ALA A 63 9.67 9.45 5.18
N ALA A 64 8.88 10.37 5.70
CA ALA A 64 9.37 11.66 6.17
C ALA A 64 10.42 11.50 7.28
N ARG A 65 10.24 10.50 8.14
CA ARG A 65 11.23 10.21 9.20
C ARG A 65 12.58 9.79 8.65
N GLU A 66 12.61 9.26 7.43
CA GLU A 66 13.82 8.86 6.75
C GLU A 66 14.30 9.91 5.73
N GLY A 67 13.66 11.06 5.70
CA GLY A 67 13.99 12.12 4.74
C GLY A 67 13.63 11.78 3.31
N LYS A 68 12.61 10.94 3.10
CA LYS A 68 12.20 10.47 1.78
C LYS A 68 10.76 10.85 1.47
N GLN A 69 10.43 10.87 0.19
CA GLN A 69 9.06 10.96 -0.29
C GLN A 69 8.56 9.56 -0.62
N ALA A 70 7.27 9.32 -0.44
CA ALA A 70 6.68 8.01 -0.71
C ALA A 70 5.36 8.14 -1.44
N SER A 71 5.10 7.18 -2.31
CA SER A 71 3.84 7.06 -3.03
C SER A 71 3.38 5.60 -3.02
N LEU A 72 2.07 5.41 -3.15
CA LEU A 72 1.44 4.09 -3.12
C LEU A 72 0.37 4.02 -4.21
N ASP A 73 0.48 3.00 -5.05
CA ASP A 73 -0.57 2.65 -6.01
C ASP A 73 -1.17 1.29 -5.62
N VAL A 74 -2.49 1.21 -5.68
CA VAL A 74 -3.20 -0.08 -5.57
C VAL A 74 -3.46 -0.56 -7.00
N ILE A 75 -2.89 -1.70 -7.33
CA ILE A 75 -2.91 -2.23 -8.70
C ILE A 75 -4.06 -3.22 -8.83
N GLU A 76 -4.92 -2.98 -9.83
CA GLU A 76 -6.01 -3.88 -10.14
C GLU A 76 -5.48 -5.15 -10.81
N PRO A 77 -5.85 -6.35 -10.30
CA PRO A 77 -5.46 -7.61 -10.93
C PRO A 77 -6.12 -7.74 -12.31
N ARG A 78 -5.42 -8.42 -13.19
CA ARG A 78 -5.96 -8.72 -14.53
C ARG A 78 -6.98 -9.85 -14.49
#